data_e791c24cbfdff1daa9e6d7fa36316a76
#
_entry.id   e791c24cbfdff1daa9e6d7fa36316a76
#
_cell.length_a   1.000
_cell.length_b   1.000
_cell.length_c   1.000
_cell.angle_alpha   90.00
_cell.angle_beta   90.00
_cell.angle_gamma   90.00
#
_symmetry.space_group_name_H-M   'P 1'
#
loop_
_entity.id
_entity.type
_entity.pdbx_description
1 polymer ?
#
loop_
_entity_poly.entity_id
_entity_poly.type
_entity_poly.pdbx_seq_one_letter_code
_entity_poly.pdbx_strand_id
1 'polypeptide(L)'
;VIQVVRNRNIKLRNARGYAPTSIKLENKVEKNILAMGANQKSTISLAFENNLILSPHIGDLNSIESVEYFERTINTFKNFYDFEPQIIVCDKHPNYESTKFAFKLKNINPKIELVQVQHHYAHILSVMAEHKLDKEVLGIAFDGTGYGDDGNIWGGEVFIANKSTYKRVNHIKYFKLLGGEMAVKEPKRVALSLLFDNFTLDEIL
;
A
#
# COMPACT_ATOMS: atom_id res chain seq x y z
N VAL A 1 -12.38 -13.09 -4.40
CA VAL A 1 -11.95 -14.32 -3.69
C VAL A 1 -12.33 -14.18 -2.23
N ILE A 2 -13.00 -15.20 -1.70
CA ILE A 2 -13.44 -15.23 -0.30
C ILE A 2 -12.89 -16.51 0.32
N GLN A 3 -12.54 -16.40 1.60
CA GLN A 3 -12.23 -17.54 2.47
C GLN A 3 -13.25 -17.58 3.61
N VAL A 4 -13.77 -18.75 3.90
CA VAL A 4 -14.64 -18.96 5.06
C VAL A 4 -13.80 -19.43 6.23
N VAL A 5 -13.74 -18.65 7.29
CA VAL A 5 -13.02 -18.97 8.53
C VAL A 5 -13.99 -18.85 9.70
N ARG A 6 -14.21 -19.95 10.45
CA ARG A 6 -15.13 -20.00 11.60
C ARG A 6 -16.52 -19.42 11.25
N ASN A 7 -17.10 -19.84 10.13
CA ASN A 7 -18.40 -19.38 9.60
C ASN A 7 -18.46 -17.86 9.27
N ARG A 8 -17.33 -17.19 9.12
CA ARG A 8 -17.24 -15.81 8.67
C ARG A 8 -16.61 -15.75 7.29
N ASN A 9 -17.22 -14.97 6.40
CA ASN A 9 -16.69 -14.71 5.07
C ASN A 9 -15.61 -13.61 5.16
N ILE A 10 -14.37 -13.99 4.91
CA ILE A 10 -13.24 -13.05 4.82
C ILE A 10 -12.98 -12.78 3.34
N LYS A 11 -13.08 -11.52 2.93
CA LYS A 11 -12.73 -11.10 1.57
C LYS A 11 -11.22 -10.97 1.45
N LEU A 12 -10.61 -11.81 0.64
CA LEU A 12 -9.16 -11.76 0.35
C LEU A 12 -8.85 -10.82 -0.83
N ARG A 13 -9.75 -10.73 -1.79
CA ARG A 13 -9.65 -9.87 -2.97
C ARG A 13 -11.03 -9.43 -3.42
N ASN A 14 -11.20 -8.14 -3.68
CA ASN A 14 -12.41 -7.61 -4.27
C ASN A 14 -12.44 -7.97 -5.77
N ALA A 15 -13.43 -8.75 -6.18
CA ALA A 15 -13.63 -9.18 -7.55
C ALA A 15 -15.12 -9.08 -7.91
N ARG A 16 -15.51 -9.57 -9.07
CA ARG A 16 -16.91 -9.55 -9.55
C ARG A 16 -17.89 -10.00 -8.46
N GLY A 17 -18.95 -9.24 -8.26
CA GLY A 17 -19.96 -9.47 -7.21
C GLY A 17 -19.61 -8.85 -5.84
N TYR A 18 -18.34 -8.45 -5.62
CA TYR A 18 -17.88 -7.82 -4.39
C TYR A 18 -17.24 -6.44 -4.61
N ALA A 19 -16.91 -6.11 -5.84
CA ALA A 19 -16.39 -4.82 -6.26
C ALA A 19 -17.37 -4.15 -7.24
N PRO A 20 -17.45 -2.79 -7.22
CA PRO A 20 -16.77 -1.90 -6.28
C PRO A 20 -17.32 -2.03 -4.86
N THR A 21 -16.47 -1.82 -3.84
CA THR A 21 -16.91 -1.78 -2.44
C THR A 21 -17.05 -0.33 -2.01
N SER A 22 -18.22 0.03 -1.51
CA SER A 22 -18.46 1.36 -0.93
C SER A 22 -18.40 1.29 0.59
N ILE A 23 -17.65 2.21 1.19
CA ILE A 23 -17.55 2.43 2.63
C ILE A 23 -18.04 3.83 2.92
N LYS A 24 -18.98 3.97 3.86
CA LYS A 24 -19.44 5.27 4.32
C LYS A 24 -18.43 5.85 5.30
N LEU A 25 -17.93 7.05 4.99
CA LEU A 25 -17.12 7.85 5.89
C LEU A 25 -18.00 8.59 6.90
N GLU A 26 -17.51 8.74 8.11
CA GLU A 26 -18.21 9.50 9.17
C GLU A 26 -18.25 10.99 8.85
N ASN A 27 -17.16 11.52 8.32
CA ASN A 27 -17.03 12.90 7.91
C ASN A 27 -16.99 13.04 6.39
N LYS A 28 -17.57 14.12 5.88
CA LYS A 28 -17.47 14.49 4.48
C LYS A 28 -16.02 14.91 4.17
N VAL A 29 -15.47 14.39 3.06
CA VAL A 29 -14.22 14.90 2.52
C VAL A 29 -14.49 16.18 1.71
N GLU A 30 -13.67 17.20 1.92
CA GLU A 30 -13.83 18.49 1.25
C GLU A 30 -13.35 18.48 -0.19
N LYS A 31 -12.39 17.61 -0.50
CA LYS A 31 -11.77 17.47 -1.81
C LYS A 31 -11.89 16.04 -2.33
N ASN A 32 -12.04 15.89 -3.61
CA ASN A 32 -12.02 14.58 -4.28
C ASN A 32 -10.62 13.98 -4.23
N ILE A 33 -10.49 12.79 -3.65
CA ILE A 33 -9.21 12.12 -3.43
C ILE A 33 -9.16 10.83 -4.25
N LEU A 34 -8.13 10.66 -5.06
CA LEU A 34 -7.79 9.42 -5.75
C LEU A 34 -6.55 8.81 -5.12
N ALA A 35 -6.67 7.63 -4.52
CA ALA A 35 -5.53 6.87 -4.02
C ALA A 35 -5.14 5.76 -4.99
N MET A 36 -3.84 5.73 -5.34
CA MET A 36 -3.29 4.87 -6.40
C MET A 36 -2.94 3.46 -5.93
N GLY A 37 -2.86 3.24 -4.60
CA GLY A 37 -2.33 1.98 -4.06
C GLY A 37 -0.83 1.81 -4.32
N ALA A 38 -0.35 0.59 -4.06
CA ALA A 38 1.04 0.19 -4.29
C ALA A 38 1.20 -0.60 -5.60
N ASN A 39 2.40 -1.12 -5.87
CA ASN A 39 2.69 -1.85 -7.10
C ASN A 39 2.19 -3.30 -7.09
N GLN A 40 2.20 -3.94 -5.92
CA GLN A 40 1.73 -5.32 -5.76
C GLN A 40 0.30 -5.34 -5.24
N LYS A 41 -0.50 -6.29 -5.74
CA LYS A 41 -1.92 -6.49 -5.37
C LYS A 41 -2.72 -5.19 -5.45
N SER A 42 -2.41 -4.38 -6.45
CA SER A 42 -2.91 -3.02 -6.59
C SER A 42 -4.43 -2.96 -6.61
N THR A 43 -4.94 -1.92 -6.00
CA THR A 43 -6.34 -1.52 -5.95
C THR A 43 -6.36 0.00 -5.82
N ILE A 44 -7.21 0.69 -6.56
CA ILE A 44 -7.40 2.12 -6.39
C ILE A 44 -8.60 2.41 -5.48
N SER A 45 -8.61 3.60 -4.89
CA SER A 45 -9.79 4.08 -4.18
C SER A 45 -10.08 5.54 -4.50
N LEU A 46 -11.38 5.87 -4.51
CA LEU A 46 -11.89 7.22 -4.67
C LEU A 46 -12.60 7.62 -3.39
N ALA A 47 -12.29 8.82 -2.87
CA ALA A 47 -13.04 9.41 -1.79
C ALA A 47 -13.65 10.74 -2.25
N PHE A 48 -14.96 10.87 -2.08
CA PHE A 48 -15.74 12.07 -2.37
C PHE A 48 -16.98 12.12 -1.49
N GLU A 49 -17.33 13.31 -1.07
CA GLU A 49 -18.39 13.50 -0.08
C GLU A 49 -18.23 12.59 1.15
N ASN A 50 -19.19 11.71 1.45
CA ASN A 50 -19.11 10.72 2.52
C ASN A 50 -18.82 9.30 2.01
N ASN A 51 -18.30 9.15 0.78
CA ASN A 51 -18.08 7.86 0.18
C ASN A 51 -16.59 7.58 0.00
N LEU A 52 -16.18 6.37 0.32
CA LEU A 52 -14.91 5.77 -0.07
C LEU A 52 -15.22 4.55 -0.94
N ILE A 53 -14.84 4.59 -2.19
CA ILE A 53 -15.10 3.53 -3.18
C ILE A 53 -13.80 2.81 -3.49
N LEU A 54 -13.78 1.49 -3.27
CA LEU A 54 -12.65 0.63 -3.62
C LEU A 54 -12.91 -0.06 -4.96
N SER A 55 -11.93 -0.03 -5.84
CA SER A 55 -12.01 -0.72 -7.14
C SER A 55 -11.96 -2.25 -7.00
N PRO A 56 -12.25 -3.00 -8.07
CA PRO A 56 -11.80 -4.37 -8.18
C PRO A 56 -10.29 -4.49 -7.98
N HIS A 57 -9.87 -5.67 -7.55
CA HIS A 57 -8.47 -6.04 -7.50
C HIS A 57 -7.86 -6.00 -8.91
N ILE A 58 -6.80 -5.21 -9.06
CA ILE A 58 -6.08 -5.03 -10.33
C ILE A 58 -4.96 -6.07 -10.44
N GLY A 59 -4.22 -6.27 -9.36
CA GLY A 59 -3.09 -7.20 -9.31
C GLY A 59 -1.74 -6.48 -9.30
N ASP A 60 -0.68 -7.22 -9.64
CA ASP A 60 0.68 -6.71 -9.62
C ASP A 60 0.96 -5.94 -10.93
N LEU A 61 1.50 -4.73 -10.79
CA LEU A 61 1.78 -3.83 -11.92
C LEU A 61 3.16 -4.13 -12.53
N ASN A 62 3.40 -5.41 -12.87
CA ASN A 62 4.69 -5.90 -13.35
C ASN A 62 4.73 -6.15 -14.87
N SER A 63 3.61 -5.95 -15.56
CA SER A 63 3.50 -6.08 -17.02
C SER A 63 2.80 -4.88 -17.63
N ILE A 64 3.01 -4.67 -18.93
CA ILE A 64 2.36 -3.60 -19.69
C ILE A 64 0.84 -3.73 -19.58
N GLU A 65 0.31 -4.93 -19.73
CA GLU A 65 -1.14 -5.19 -19.70
C GLU A 65 -1.74 -4.88 -18.33
N SER A 66 -1.00 -5.14 -17.22
CA SER A 66 -1.48 -4.81 -15.88
C SER A 66 -1.47 -3.31 -15.62
N VAL A 67 -0.48 -2.58 -16.15
CA VAL A 67 -0.42 -1.12 -16.09
C VAL A 67 -1.55 -0.50 -16.93
N GLU A 68 -1.78 -0.99 -18.15
CA GLU A 68 -2.89 -0.55 -18.98
C GLU A 68 -4.25 -0.80 -18.31
N TYR A 69 -4.41 -1.96 -17.66
CA TYR A 69 -5.61 -2.27 -16.90
C TYR A 69 -5.79 -1.34 -15.70
N PHE A 70 -4.71 -0.98 -15.02
CA PHE A 70 -4.70 -0.01 -13.94
C PHE A 70 -5.16 1.39 -14.44
N GLU A 71 -4.56 1.89 -15.50
CA GLU A 71 -4.93 3.19 -16.12
C GLU A 71 -6.39 3.19 -16.58
N ARG A 72 -6.82 2.11 -17.25
CA ARG A 72 -8.21 1.94 -17.70
C ARG A 72 -9.18 1.90 -16.52
N THR A 73 -8.82 1.25 -15.41
CA THR A 73 -9.65 1.19 -14.22
C THR A 73 -9.85 2.58 -13.62
N ILE A 74 -8.80 3.39 -13.55
CA ILE A 74 -8.89 4.78 -13.08
C ILE A 74 -9.85 5.58 -13.97
N ASN A 75 -9.66 5.53 -15.30
CA ASN A 75 -10.51 6.24 -16.24
C ASN A 75 -11.97 5.78 -16.20
N THR A 76 -12.21 4.48 -16.06
CA THR A 76 -13.56 3.91 -15.92
C THR A 76 -14.24 4.45 -14.67
N PHE A 77 -13.54 4.47 -13.54
CA PHE A 77 -14.09 4.97 -12.28
C PHE A 77 -14.32 6.48 -12.32
N LYS A 78 -13.39 7.25 -12.88
CA LYS A 78 -13.59 8.69 -13.09
C LYS A 78 -14.86 8.98 -13.89
N ASN A 79 -15.03 8.29 -15.01
CA ASN A 79 -16.20 8.49 -15.87
C ASN A 79 -17.49 7.99 -15.20
N PHE A 80 -17.46 6.84 -14.52
CA PHE A 80 -18.65 6.24 -13.91
C PHE A 80 -19.21 7.09 -12.75
N TYR A 81 -18.32 7.72 -11.97
CA TYR A 81 -18.69 8.53 -10.80
C TYR A 81 -18.67 10.04 -11.08
N ASP A 82 -18.47 10.46 -12.35
CA ASP A 82 -18.24 11.87 -12.72
C ASP A 82 -17.22 12.55 -11.79
N PHE A 83 -16.08 11.87 -11.62
CA PHE A 83 -15.10 12.14 -10.59
C PHE A 83 -13.82 12.76 -11.17
N GLU A 84 -13.50 13.97 -10.73
CA GLU A 84 -12.21 14.61 -11.02
C GLU A 84 -11.39 14.76 -9.73
N PRO A 85 -10.17 14.17 -9.67
CA PRO A 85 -9.34 14.24 -8.48
C PRO A 85 -8.78 15.64 -8.26
N GLN A 86 -8.89 16.14 -7.04
CA GLN A 86 -8.22 17.35 -6.56
C GLN A 86 -6.96 16.98 -5.76
N ILE A 87 -6.96 15.81 -5.14
CA ILE A 87 -5.80 15.21 -4.46
C ILE A 87 -5.54 13.83 -5.05
N ILE A 88 -4.28 13.54 -5.33
CA ILE A 88 -3.81 12.20 -5.65
C ILE A 88 -2.90 11.73 -4.52
N VAL A 89 -3.17 10.52 -4.01
CA VAL A 89 -2.37 9.88 -2.97
C VAL A 89 -1.64 8.70 -3.58
N CYS A 90 -0.33 8.59 -3.37
CA CYS A 90 0.48 7.46 -3.83
C CYS A 90 1.53 7.05 -2.79
N ASP A 91 2.15 5.90 -3.03
CA ASP A 91 3.25 5.40 -2.22
C ASP A 91 4.49 6.30 -2.38
N LYS A 92 5.36 6.34 -1.38
CA LYS A 92 6.67 7.03 -1.45
C LYS A 92 7.68 6.31 -2.34
N HIS A 93 7.45 5.05 -2.70
CA HIS A 93 8.37 4.28 -3.54
C HIS A 93 8.46 4.88 -4.96
N PRO A 94 9.64 5.41 -5.37
CA PRO A 94 9.75 6.20 -6.59
C PRO A 94 9.56 5.38 -7.88
N ASN A 95 9.84 4.07 -7.82
CA ASN A 95 9.82 3.19 -8.98
C ASN A 95 8.52 2.41 -9.15
N TYR A 96 7.54 2.57 -8.26
CA TYR A 96 6.22 1.94 -8.47
C TYR A 96 5.50 2.57 -9.67
N GLU A 97 4.91 1.74 -10.52
CA GLU A 97 4.16 2.22 -11.68
C GLU A 97 2.96 3.08 -11.24
N SER A 98 2.32 2.73 -10.13
CA SER A 98 1.27 3.55 -9.52
C SER A 98 1.76 4.94 -9.12
N THR A 99 2.97 5.05 -8.55
CA THR A 99 3.60 6.32 -8.18
C THR A 99 3.98 7.13 -9.41
N LYS A 100 4.62 6.51 -10.40
CA LYS A 100 4.96 7.17 -11.70
C LYS A 100 3.71 7.72 -12.38
N PHE A 101 2.61 6.96 -12.35
CA PHE A 101 1.35 7.41 -12.94
C PHE A 101 0.74 8.59 -12.17
N ALA A 102 0.83 8.60 -10.83
CA ALA A 102 0.42 9.74 -10.01
C ALA A 102 1.18 11.02 -10.40
N PHE A 103 2.50 10.94 -10.55
CA PHE A 103 3.31 12.08 -11.02
C PHE A 103 2.96 12.50 -12.45
N LYS A 104 2.69 11.54 -13.35
CA LYS A 104 2.22 11.83 -14.72
C LYS A 104 0.95 12.67 -14.69
N LEU A 105 -0.05 12.29 -13.88
CA LEU A 105 -1.30 13.05 -13.75
C LEU A 105 -1.09 14.43 -13.13
N LYS A 106 -0.22 14.56 -12.13
CA LYS A 106 0.17 15.84 -11.53
C LYS A 106 0.82 16.77 -12.57
N ASN A 107 1.66 16.24 -13.45
CA ASN A 107 2.32 17.03 -14.50
C ASN A 107 1.32 17.50 -15.57
N ILE A 108 0.32 16.66 -15.90
CA ILE A 108 -0.74 17.02 -16.85
C ILE A 108 -1.66 18.10 -16.26
N ASN A 109 -2.00 17.99 -14.97
CA ASN A 109 -2.80 18.97 -14.27
C ASN A 109 -2.09 19.47 -12.99
N PRO A 110 -1.34 20.57 -13.08
CA PRO A 110 -0.59 21.13 -11.95
C PRO A 110 -1.46 21.60 -10.75
N LYS A 111 -2.76 21.72 -10.93
CA LYS A 111 -3.70 22.07 -9.83
C LYS A 111 -3.96 20.91 -8.88
N ILE A 112 -3.73 19.68 -9.30
CA ILE A 112 -3.87 18.50 -8.44
C ILE A 112 -2.83 18.56 -7.34
N GLU A 113 -3.23 18.38 -6.09
CA GLU A 113 -2.34 18.18 -4.95
C GLU A 113 -1.83 16.74 -4.96
N LEU A 114 -0.51 16.52 -4.84
CA LEU A 114 0.08 15.19 -4.77
C LEU A 114 0.56 14.93 -3.34
N VAL A 115 0.07 13.85 -2.73
CA VAL A 115 0.43 13.42 -1.38
C VAL A 115 1.08 12.04 -1.45
N GLN A 116 2.29 11.93 -0.93
CA GLN A 116 2.99 10.65 -0.81
C GLN A 116 2.86 10.11 0.61
N VAL A 117 2.45 8.84 0.74
CA VAL A 117 2.25 8.18 2.03
C VAL A 117 3.29 7.07 2.20
N GLN A 118 3.85 6.96 3.39
CA GLN A 118 4.78 5.89 3.74
C GLN A 118 4.02 4.54 3.78
N HIS A 119 4.59 3.52 3.17
CA HIS A 119 3.96 2.22 2.92
C HIS A 119 3.37 1.57 4.19
N HIS A 120 4.20 1.37 5.21
CA HIS A 120 3.79 0.70 6.45
C HIS A 120 2.83 1.56 7.30
N TYR A 121 2.96 2.88 7.22
CA TYR A 121 1.98 3.78 7.83
C TYR A 121 0.61 3.66 7.13
N ALA A 122 0.58 3.49 5.81
CA ALA A 122 -0.66 3.23 5.09
C ALA A 122 -1.33 1.91 5.54
N HIS A 123 -0.56 0.85 5.83
CA HIS A 123 -1.09 -0.38 6.42
C HIS A 123 -1.75 -0.13 7.77
N ILE A 124 -1.09 0.64 8.66
CA ILE A 124 -1.65 0.99 9.97
C ILE A 124 -2.93 1.82 9.81
N LEU A 125 -2.91 2.83 8.94
CA LEU A 125 -4.10 3.67 8.68
C LEU A 125 -5.28 2.86 8.14
N SER A 126 -5.03 1.84 7.32
CA SER A 126 -6.09 0.98 6.79
C SER A 126 -6.80 0.20 7.90
N VAL A 127 -6.05 -0.35 8.87
CA VAL A 127 -6.59 -1.03 10.05
C VAL A 127 -7.30 -0.05 10.97
N MET A 128 -6.73 1.14 11.18
CA MET A 128 -7.39 2.19 11.97
C MET A 128 -8.74 2.59 11.34
N ALA A 129 -8.79 2.72 10.01
CA ALA A 129 -10.02 3.05 9.30
C ALA A 129 -11.07 1.93 9.40
N GLU A 130 -10.67 0.67 9.22
CA GLU A 130 -11.56 -0.50 9.33
C GLU A 130 -12.19 -0.61 10.72
N HIS A 131 -11.40 -0.35 11.77
CA HIS A 131 -11.85 -0.45 13.16
C HIS A 131 -12.31 0.89 13.77
N LYS A 132 -12.37 1.97 12.97
CA LYS A 132 -12.78 3.32 13.40
C LYS A 132 -11.99 3.83 14.61
N LEU A 133 -10.68 3.63 14.59
CA LEU A 133 -9.79 4.06 15.65
C LEU A 133 -9.39 5.52 15.43
N ASP A 134 -9.73 6.39 16.39
CA ASP A 134 -9.45 7.82 16.33
C ASP A 134 -8.28 8.27 17.20
N LYS A 135 -7.87 7.42 18.14
CA LYS A 135 -6.78 7.70 19.08
C LYS A 135 -5.44 7.28 18.51
N GLU A 136 -4.39 7.75 19.15
CA GLU A 136 -3.04 7.25 18.92
C GLU A 136 -2.95 5.76 19.23
N VAL A 137 -2.28 5.02 18.36
CA VAL A 137 -2.13 3.56 18.44
C VAL A 137 -0.66 3.15 18.39
N LEU A 138 -0.35 2.02 19.01
CA LEU A 138 0.85 1.26 18.72
C LEU A 138 0.57 0.41 17.48
N GLY A 139 1.10 0.84 16.33
CA GLY A 139 0.96 0.15 15.06
C GLY A 139 2.12 -0.79 14.81
N ILE A 140 1.83 -2.04 14.48
CA ILE A 140 2.83 -3.03 14.09
C ILE A 140 2.54 -3.42 12.65
N ALA A 141 3.50 -3.20 11.75
CA ALA A 141 3.40 -3.53 10.34
C ALA A 141 4.48 -4.54 9.97
N PHE A 142 4.09 -5.79 9.77
CA PHE A 142 4.95 -6.84 9.23
C PHE A 142 4.60 -7.07 7.77
N ASP A 143 5.56 -6.72 6.92
CA ASP A 143 5.48 -6.74 5.48
C ASP A 143 6.76 -7.36 4.93
N GLY A 144 6.75 -7.79 3.68
CA GLY A 144 7.96 -8.32 3.03
C GLY A 144 8.95 -7.22 2.70
N THR A 145 8.50 -6.16 2.06
CA THR A 145 9.33 -5.02 1.66
C THR A 145 8.48 -3.77 1.43
N GLY A 146 8.91 -2.65 1.98
CA GLY A 146 8.36 -1.32 1.70
C GLY A 146 9.47 -0.27 1.68
N TYR A 147 9.23 0.87 1.06
CA TYR A 147 10.20 1.95 0.96
C TYR A 147 10.23 2.75 2.27
N GLY A 148 11.38 2.73 2.96
CA GLY A 148 11.59 3.44 4.20
C GLY A 148 11.91 4.92 4.02
N ASP A 149 11.56 5.74 5.00
CA ASP A 149 11.89 7.19 4.99
C ASP A 149 13.39 7.47 5.07
N ASP A 150 14.16 6.49 5.52
CA ASP A 150 15.63 6.52 5.59
C ASP A 150 16.30 5.96 4.33
N GLY A 151 15.51 5.64 3.29
CA GLY A 151 15.98 5.04 2.04
C GLY A 151 16.31 3.56 2.12
N ASN A 152 16.09 2.93 3.28
CA ASN A 152 16.26 1.49 3.46
C ASN A 152 14.96 0.73 3.13
N ILE A 153 15.10 -0.58 2.92
CA ILE A 153 13.94 -1.48 2.82
C ILE A 153 13.44 -1.73 4.25
N TRP A 154 12.18 -1.42 4.47
CA TRP A 154 11.47 -1.70 5.70
C TRP A 154 10.58 -2.94 5.51
N GLY A 155 10.29 -3.68 6.60
CA GLY A 155 9.45 -4.89 6.54
C GLY A 155 8.95 -5.38 7.90
N GLY A 156 9.51 -4.88 8.99
CA GLY A 156 9.09 -5.26 10.35
C GLY A 156 9.15 -4.07 11.28
N GLU A 157 8.10 -3.25 11.26
CA GLU A 157 8.11 -1.91 11.78
C GLU A 157 7.14 -1.73 12.94
N VAL A 158 7.53 -0.93 13.93
CA VAL A 158 6.69 -0.55 15.07
C VAL A 158 6.59 0.96 15.11
N PHE A 159 5.35 1.47 15.11
CA PHE A 159 5.04 2.89 15.10
C PHE A 159 4.17 3.28 16.29
N ILE A 160 4.36 4.48 16.77
CA ILE A 160 3.30 5.24 17.43
C ILE A 160 2.67 6.10 16.34
N ALA A 161 1.38 5.91 16.08
CA ALA A 161 0.70 6.52 14.95
C ALA A 161 -0.71 7.00 15.29
N ASN A 162 -1.12 8.06 14.61
CA ASN A 162 -2.51 8.55 14.61
C ASN A 162 -2.91 8.85 13.15
N LYS A 163 -4.08 9.42 12.91
CA LYS A 163 -4.58 9.71 11.55
C LYS A 163 -3.74 10.72 10.75
N SER A 164 -2.89 11.51 11.40
CA SER A 164 -2.17 12.62 10.77
C SER A 164 -0.66 12.44 10.74
N THR A 165 -0.12 11.64 11.66
CA THR A 165 1.33 11.51 11.84
C THR A 165 1.70 10.16 12.42
N TYR A 166 2.96 9.79 12.25
CA TYR A 166 3.56 8.59 12.83
C TYR A 166 4.99 8.85 13.27
N LYS A 167 5.43 8.05 14.24
CA LYS A 167 6.81 7.97 14.68
C LYS A 167 7.23 6.50 14.70
N ARG A 168 8.25 6.14 13.95
CA ARG A 168 8.88 4.83 14.02
C ARG A 168 9.61 4.71 15.35
N VAL A 169 9.22 3.78 16.21
CA VAL A 169 9.79 3.61 17.55
C VAL A 169 10.65 2.37 17.68
N ASN A 170 10.43 1.38 16.82
CA ASN A 170 11.24 0.17 16.77
C ASN A 170 11.14 -0.50 15.40
N HIS A 171 12.04 -1.42 15.11
CA HIS A 171 12.04 -2.24 13.88
C HIS A 171 12.88 -3.49 14.07
N ILE A 172 12.70 -4.47 13.18
CA ILE A 172 13.60 -5.62 13.06
C ILE A 172 14.96 -5.11 12.58
N LYS A 173 16.05 -5.60 13.21
CA LYS A 173 17.42 -5.26 12.80
C LYS A 173 17.60 -5.48 11.31
N TYR A 174 18.19 -4.51 10.62
CA TYR A 174 18.48 -4.62 9.20
C TYR A 174 19.43 -5.78 8.91
N PHE A 175 19.20 -6.45 7.81
CA PHE A 175 20.06 -7.49 7.27
C PHE A 175 20.16 -7.32 5.74
N LYS A 176 21.18 -7.91 5.13
CA LYS A 176 21.42 -7.78 3.69
C LYS A 176 20.53 -8.75 2.90
N LEU A 177 19.86 -8.27 1.88
CA LEU A 177 19.12 -9.10 0.94
C LEU A 177 20.11 -9.67 -0.10
N LEU A 178 20.64 -10.87 0.15
CA LEU A 178 21.60 -11.53 -0.73
C LEU A 178 20.98 -11.85 -2.09
N GLY A 179 21.41 -11.11 -3.14
CA GLY A 179 20.86 -11.22 -4.49
C GLY A 179 19.59 -10.37 -4.71
N GLY A 180 19.33 -9.36 -3.87
CA GLY A 180 18.22 -8.43 -4.05
C GLY A 180 16.86 -9.13 -4.07
N GLU A 181 16.07 -8.93 -5.13
CA GLU A 181 14.75 -9.56 -5.28
C GLU A 181 14.74 -11.09 -5.16
N MET A 182 15.88 -11.75 -5.46
CA MET A 182 15.96 -13.21 -5.31
C MET A 182 15.86 -13.64 -3.85
N ALA A 183 16.24 -12.79 -2.90
CA ALA A 183 16.07 -13.10 -1.47
C ALA A 183 14.59 -13.18 -1.05
N VAL A 184 13.71 -12.43 -1.71
CA VAL A 184 12.26 -12.50 -1.49
C VAL A 184 11.69 -13.84 -2.01
N LYS A 185 12.20 -14.33 -3.14
CA LYS A 185 11.77 -15.60 -3.76
C LYS A 185 12.38 -16.82 -3.11
N GLU A 186 13.58 -16.68 -2.55
CA GLU A 186 14.38 -17.75 -1.97
C GLU A 186 14.73 -17.44 -0.50
N PRO A 187 13.86 -17.74 0.48
CA PRO A 187 14.06 -17.41 1.90
C PRO A 187 15.37 -17.92 2.50
N LYS A 188 15.95 -18.99 1.93
CA LYS A 188 17.29 -19.48 2.32
C LYS A 188 18.39 -18.41 2.21
N ARG A 189 18.25 -17.43 1.30
CA ARG A 189 19.20 -16.32 1.16
C ARG A 189 19.13 -15.35 2.34
N VAL A 190 17.92 -15.14 2.88
CA VAL A 190 17.74 -14.37 4.11
C VAL A 190 18.34 -15.10 5.30
N ALA A 191 18.09 -16.42 5.41
CA ALA A 191 18.68 -17.24 6.47
C ALA A 191 20.20 -17.19 6.44
N LEU A 192 20.83 -17.31 5.26
CA LEU A 192 22.28 -17.18 5.10
C LEU A 192 22.77 -15.79 5.51
N SER A 193 22.08 -14.72 5.14
CA SER A 193 22.45 -13.36 5.57
C SER A 193 22.49 -13.24 7.09
N LEU A 194 21.44 -13.73 7.76
CA LEU A 194 21.34 -13.71 9.21
C LEU A 194 22.41 -14.57 9.89
N LEU A 195 22.76 -15.72 9.28
CA LEU A 195 23.85 -16.56 9.77
C LEU A 195 25.20 -15.84 9.67
N PHE A 196 25.53 -15.25 8.52
CA PHE A 196 26.76 -14.49 8.33
C PHE A 196 26.86 -13.22 9.19
N ASP A 197 25.74 -12.65 9.61
CA ASP A 197 25.73 -11.49 10.53
C ASP A 197 26.01 -11.88 12.01
N ASN A 198 25.90 -13.18 12.36
CA ASN A 198 25.97 -13.64 13.74
C ASN A 198 27.02 -14.74 13.98
N PHE A 199 27.50 -15.40 12.94
CA PHE A 199 28.42 -16.54 13.03
C PHE A 199 29.57 -16.39 12.04
N THR A 200 30.70 -16.99 12.34
CA THR A 200 31.84 -17.13 11.42
C THR A 200 31.53 -18.18 10.37
N LEU A 201 32.31 -18.18 9.28
CA LEU A 201 32.18 -19.19 8.20
C LEU A 201 32.38 -20.63 8.73
N ASP A 202 33.35 -20.82 9.63
CA ASP A 202 33.66 -22.13 10.22
C ASP A 202 32.55 -22.65 11.16
N GLU A 203 31.71 -21.75 11.71
CA GLU A 203 30.58 -22.13 12.53
C GLU A 203 29.31 -22.43 11.69
N ILE A 204 29.28 -21.97 10.43
CA ILE A 204 28.16 -22.18 9.51
C ILE A 204 28.31 -23.45 8.69
N LEU A 205 29.55 -23.87 8.38
CA LEU A 205 29.90 -25.08 7.60
C LEU A 205 30.04 -26.31 8.47
#